data_14db48151d07d97ad80797b85e2bb191
#
_entry.id   14db48151d07d97ad80797b85e2bb191
#
_cell.length_a   1.000
_cell.length_b   1.000
_cell.length_c   1.000
_cell.angle_alpha   90.00
_cell.angle_beta   90.00
_cell.angle_gamma   90.00
#
_symmetry.space_group_name_H-M   'P 1'
#
loop_
_entity.id
_entity.type
_entity.pdbx_description
1 polymer ?
#
loop_
_entity_poly.entity_id
_entity_poly.type
_entity_poly.pdbx_seq_one_letter_code
_entity_poly.pdbx_strand_id
1 'polypeptide(L)'
;MKGKKLSLWMSGLMMMTCLGAMAQQKITGIYLTSADYIQNKMTYTETNGHLYKARLYALAPKDHILLTHGGEQTKLEKDRFFALQLKDGKIFHMKGGESYELLNRNPQLFLYRRKLPVSPKTYPEQSYRYYFSTGENNLQELTTRNIKQAFVAKKDLPERLDAAFRDNDDLMAYDTFHHMYKLEWLIK
;
A
#
# COMPACT_ATOMS: atom_id res chain seq x y z
N MET A 1 -57.22 49.61 10.19
CA MET A 1 -55.78 49.87 10.24
C MET A 1 -55.09 48.51 10.31
N LYS A 2 -54.38 48.10 9.24
CA LYS A 2 -53.80 46.74 9.05
C LYS A 2 -52.35 46.70 9.54
N GLY A 3 -52.09 45.92 10.59
CA GLY A 3 -50.72 45.66 11.08
C GLY A 3 -50.01 44.63 10.21
N LYS A 4 -48.93 45.01 9.57
CA LYS A 4 -48.05 44.09 8.79
C LYS A 4 -47.17 43.26 9.76
N LYS A 5 -47.34 41.96 9.73
CA LYS A 5 -46.43 41.01 10.41
C LYS A 5 -45.18 40.84 9.57
N LEU A 6 -44.05 41.24 10.11
CA LEU A 6 -42.73 41.04 9.55
C LEU A 6 -42.29 39.59 9.93
N SER A 7 -42.31 38.67 8.95
CA SER A 7 -41.76 37.34 9.18
C SER A 7 -40.25 37.34 8.96
N LEU A 8 -39.54 37.14 10.03
CA LEU A 8 -38.08 37.00 10.03
C LEU A 8 -37.73 35.59 9.55
N TRP A 9 -37.27 35.48 8.33
CA TRP A 9 -36.70 34.24 7.80
C TRP A 9 -35.28 34.09 8.34
N MET A 10 -35.13 33.25 9.35
CA MET A 10 -33.86 32.83 9.86
C MET A 10 -33.33 31.68 8.98
N SER A 11 -32.54 32.04 7.96
CA SER A 11 -31.80 31.07 7.15
C SER A 11 -30.68 30.48 7.99
N GLY A 12 -30.97 29.33 8.65
CA GLY A 12 -29.97 28.52 9.28
C GLY A 12 -29.04 27.92 8.24
N LEU A 13 -27.88 28.54 8.07
CA LEU A 13 -26.75 27.98 7.33
C LEU A 13 -26.23 26.78 8.10
N MET A 14 -26.77 25.59 7.80
CA MET A 14 -26.31 24.31 8.33
C MET A 14 -24.96 24.01 7.71
N MET A 15 -23.89 24.47 8.39
CA MET A 15 -22.50 24.17 8.05
C MET A 15 -22.28 22.69 8.30
N MET A 16 -22.50 21.86 7.26
CA MET A 16 -22.24 20.44 7.24
C MET A 16 -20.72 20.25 7.26
N THR A 17 -20.15 20.22 8.46
CA THR A 17 -18.76 19.82 8.67
C THR A 17 -18.64 18.34 8.31
N CYS A 18 -18.30 18.07 7.04
CA CYS A 18 -17.76 16.78 6.65
C CYS A 18 -16.40 16.58 7.34
N LEU A 19 -16.44 16.22 8.62
CA LEU A 19 -15.32 15.60 9.29
C LEU A 19 -15.10 14.27 8.56
N GLY A 20 -14.19 14.31 7.58
CA GLY A 20 -13.70 13.11 6.91
C GLY A 20 -13.23 12.15 7.99
N ALA A 21 -14.06 11.16 8.32
CA ALA A 21 -13.75 10.14 9.27
C ALA A 21 -12.44 9.48 8.79
N MET A 22 -11.35 9.80 9.45
CA MET A 22 -10.05 9.14 9.29
C MET A 22 -10.27 7.69 9.70
N ALA A 23 -10.64 6.84 8.75
CA ALA A 23 -11.02 5.47 9.00
C ALA A 23 -9.84 4.73 9.65
N GLN A 24 -10.04 4.33 10.90
CA GLN A 24 -9.17 3.37 11.55
C GLN A 24 -9.39 2.01 10.90
N GLN A 25 -8.31 1.38 10.46
CA GLN A 25 -8.36 0.04 9.86
C GLN A 25 -7.91 -1.00 10.88
N LYS A 26 -8.62 -2.12 10.96
CA LYS A 26 -8.19 -3.27 11.75
C LYS A 26 -7.01 -3.94 11.06
N ILE A 27 -5.95 -4.20 11.81
CA ILE A 27 -4.76 -4.90 11.33
C ILE A 27 -4.66 -6.29 11.96
N THR A 28 -4.13 -7.24 11.22
CA THR A 28 -3.78 -8.57 11.71
C THR A 28 -2.44 -8.54 12.45
N GLY A 29 -1.51 -7.71 11.98
CA GLY A 29 -0.20 -7.52 12.59
C GLY A 29 0.72 -6.64 11.77
N ILE A 30 1.94 -6.50 12.27
CA ILE A 30 3.02 -5.71 11.66
C ILE A 30 4.25 -6.58 11.53
N TYR A 31 4.91 -6.53 10.38
CA TYR A 31 6.21 -7.10 10.11
C TYR A 31 7.27 -6.01 10.36
N LEU A 32 8.15 -6.22 11.33
CA LEU A 32 9.18 -5.22 11.66
C LEU A 32 10.28 -5.16 10.61
N THR A 33 10.65 -6.31 10.03
CA THR A 33 11.68 -6.44 9.00
C THR A 33 11.16 -7.18 7.77
N SER A 34 11.88 -7.10 6.65
CA SER A 34 11.60 -7.92 5.47
C SER A 34 11.79 -9.42 5.76
N ALA A 35 12.75 -9.77 6.64
CA ALA A 35 12.93 -11.15 7.07
C ALA A 35 11.71 -11.66 7.84
N ASP A 36 11.14 -10.85 8.74
CA ASP A 36 9.90 -11.20 9.44
C ASP A 36 8.74 -11.41 8.46
N TYR A 37 8.67 -10.58 7.42
CA TYR A 37 7.67 -10.73 6.36
C TYR A 37 7.82 -12.04 5.60
N ILE A 38 9.04 -12.40 5.19
CA ILE A 38 9.33 -13.67 4.51
C ILE A 38 8.99 -14.87 5.39
N GLN A 39 9.32 -14.80 6.68
CA GLN A 39 9.05 -15.86 7.66
C GLN A 39 7.60 -15.85 8.20
N ASN A 40 6.77 -14.90 7.77
CA ASN A 40 5.43 -14.68 8.29
C ASN A 40 5.37 -14.44 9.81
N LYS A 41 6.37 -13.79 10.36
CA LYS A 41 6.48 -13.46 11.79
C LYS A 41 5.97 -12.04 12.04
N MET A 42 4.81 -11.92 12.64
CA MET A 42 4.18 -10.63 12.95
C MET A 42 4.32 -10.24 14.42
N THR A 43 4.38 -8.93 14.65
CA THR A 43 4.19 -8.28 15.95
C THR A 43 2.88 -7.48 15.93
N TYR A 44 2.47 -6.96 17.09
CA TYR A 44 1.20 -6.24 17.25
C TYR A 44 -0.01 -7.03 16.70
N THR A 45 0.00 -8.34 16.97
CA THR A 45 -1.05 -9.27 16.56
C THR A 45 -2.22 -9.21 17.53
N GLU A 46 -3.29 -9.95 17.23
CA GLU A 46 -4.45 -10.09 18.08
C GLU A 46 -4.05 -10.51 19.51
N THR A 47 -4.57 -9.80 20.50
CA THR A 47 -4.37 -10.09 21.90
C THR A 47 -5.73 -10.11 22.61
N ASN A 48 -6.03 -11.16 23.36
CA ASN A 48 -7.30 -11.35 24.09
C ASN A 48 -8.55 -11.20 23.21
N GLY A 49 -8.51 -11.69 21.96
CA GLY A 49 -9.63 -11.60 21.01
C GLY A 49 -9.79 -10.20 20.37
N HIS A 50 -8.89 -9.27 20.62
CA HIS A 50 -8.95 -7.91 20.09
C HIS A 50 -7.81 -7.63 19.11
N LEU A 51 -8.15 -7.21 17.88
CA LEU A 51 -7.21 -6.74 16.88
C LEU A 51 -6.80 -5.29 17.17
N TYR A 52 -5.54 -4.98 16.85
CA TYR A 52 -5.10 -3.59 16.78
C TYR A 52 -5.85 -2.83 15.66
N LYS A 53 -6.08 -1.55 15.89
CA LYS A 53 -6.58 -0.62 14.86
C LYS A 53 -5.45 0.33 14.49
N ALA A 54 -5.19 0.50 13.20
CA ALA A 54 -4.19 1.43 12.69
C ALA A 54 -4.84 2.63 12.01
N ARG A 55 -4.38 3.84 12.34
CA ARG A 55 -4.70 5.06 11.58
C ARG A 55 -3.53 5.39 10.67
N LEU A 56 -3.75 5.28 9.35
CA LEU A 56 -2.69 5.36 8.35
C LEU A 56 -2.45 6.78 7.78
N TYR A 57 -3.31 7.75 8.10
CA TYR A 57 -3.23 9.14 7.63
C TYR A 57 -3.13 9.27 6.11
N ALA A 58 -4.02 8.60 5.36
CA ALA A 58 -3.99 8.53 3.90
C ALA A 58 -4.17 9.92 3.23
N LEU A 59 -4.99 10.82 3.81
CA LEU A 59 -5.27 12.15 3.23
C LEU A 59 -4.24 13.21 3.60
N ALA A 60 -3.58 13.06 4.75
CA ALA A 60 -2.52 13.94 5.23
C ALA A 60 -1.38 13.05 5.74
N PRO A 61 -0.49 12.59 4.85
CA PRO A 61 0.57 11.65 5.21
C PRO A 61 1.42 12.17 6.37
N LYS A 62 1.64 11.31 7.36
CA LYS A 62 2.54 11.53 8.48
C LYS A 62 3.68 10.51 8.44
N ASP A 63 4.76 10.79 9.14
CA ASP A 63 5.92 9.90 9.33
C ASP A 63 5.62 8.67 10.20
N HIS A 64 4.43 8.62 10.82
CA HIS A 64 4.01 7.57 11.74
C HIS A 64 2.59 7.07 11.44
N ILE A 65 2.27 5.93 12.02
CA ILE A 65 0.92 5.43 12.20
C ILE A 65 0.54 5.51 13.68
N LEU A 66 -0.76 5.55 13.97
CA LEU A 66 -1.27 5.46 15.33
C LEU A 66 -1.95 4.11 15.51
N LEU A 67 -1.40 3.28 16.39
CA LEU A 67 -1.97 2.00 16.79
C LEU A 67 -2.88 2.21 17.99
N THR A 68 -4.06 1.60 17.99
CA THR A 68 -4.99 1.60 19.12
C THR A 68 -5.35 0.17 19.48
N HIS A 69 -5.17 -0.19 20.77
CA HIS A 69 -5.55 -1.48 21.31
C HIS A 69 -6.01 -1.31 22.77
N GLY A 70 -7.17 -1.88 23.14
CA GLY A 70 -7.70 -1.77 24.50
C GLY A 70 -7.97 -0.34 24.99
N GLY A 71 -8.13 0.64 24.07
CA GLY A 71 -8.26 2.06 24.41
C GLY A 71 -6.94 2.82 24.49
N GLU A 72 -5.83 2.13 24.58
CA GLU A 72 -4.49 2.73 24.55
C GLU A 72 -4.03 3.03 23.14
N GLN A 73 -3.25 4.11 22.98
CA GLN A 73 -2.72 4.54 21.72
C GLN A 73 -1.18 4.54 21.75
N THR A 74 -0.58 3.92 20.75
CA THR A 74 0.86 3.88 20.55
C THR A 74 1.21 4.49 19.19
N LYS A 75 2.14 5.45 19.17
CA LYS A 75 2.72 6.01 17.97
C LYS A 75 3.82 5.07 17.47
N LEU A 76 3.76 4.65 16.19
CA LEU A 76 4.78 3.84 15.55
C LEU A 76 5.27 4.56 14.29
N GLU A 77 6.56 4.89 14.24
CA GLU A 77 7.19 5.54 13.09
C GLU A 77 7.24 4.58 11.89
N LYS A 78 6.99 5.11 10.69
CA LYS A 78 6.89 4.28 9.46
C LYS A 78 8.21 3.65 9.03
N ASP A 79 9.34 4.21 9.46
CA ASP A 79 10.68 3.67 9.23
C ASP A 79 11.08 2.56 10.23
N ARG A 80 10.26 2.34 11.26
CA ARG A 80 10.49 1.30 12.28
C ARG A 80 9.86 -0.04 11.96
N PHE A 81 9.17 -0.17 10.84
CA PHE A 81 8.60 -1.44 10.41
C PHE A 81 8.63 -1.57 8.88
N PHE A 82 8.71 -2.80 8.42
CA PHE A 82 8.72 -3.12 7.00
C PHE A 82 7.33 -3.03 6.37
N ALA A 83 6.34 -3.72 6.97
CA ALA A 83 4.99 -3.76 6.43
C ALA A 83 3.94 -4.04 7.51
N LEU A 84 2.69 -3.67 7.23
CA LEU A 84 1.53 -4.03 8.04
C LEU A 84 0.54 -4.85 7.21
N GLN A 85 -0.16 -5.79 7.87
CA GLN A 85 -1.20 -6.59 7.26
C GLN A 85 -2.57 -6.16 7.79
N LEU A 86 -3.49 -5.84 6.87
CA LEU A 86 -4.86 -5.54 7.19
C LEU A 86 -5.66 -6.82 7.43
N LYS A 87 -6.83 -6.69 8.08
CA LYS A 87 -7.74 -7.81 8.34
C LYS A 87 -8.22 -8.51 7.06
N ASP A 88 -8.31 -7.80 5.93
CA ASP A 88 -8.67 -8.36 4.62
C ASP A 88 -7.54 -9.13 3.94
N GLY A 89 -6.39 -9.28 4.60
CA GLY A 89 -5.21 -10.00 4.11
C GLY A 89 -4.25 -9.15 3.29
N LYS A 90 -4.62 -7.94 2.89
CA LYS A 90 -3.70 -7.06 2.15
C LYS A 90 -2.56 -6.59 3.02
N ILE A 91 -1.37 -6.53 2.43
CA ILE A 91 -0.14 -6.16 3.11
C ILE A 91 0.43 -4.89 2.47
N PHE A 92 0.75 -3.91 3.31
CA PHE A 92 1.23 -2.61 2.85
C PHE A 92 2.60 -2.28 3.44
N HIS A 93 3.54 -2.00 2.55
CA HIS A 93 4.82 -1.36 2.86
C HIS A 93 4.64 0.16 2.83
N MET A 94 5.20 0.87 3.82
CA MET A 94 5.11 2.32 3.94
C MET A 94 6.45 2.97 3.61
N LYS A 95 6.47 3.84 2.60
CA LYS A 95 7.68 4.54 2.18
C LYS A 95 7.38 5.95 1.70
N GLY A 96 8.13 6.95 2.18
CA GLY A 96 8.01 8.33 1.71
C GLY A 96 6.60 8.93 1.88
N GLY A 97 5.88 8.57 2.95
CA GLY A 97 4.50 9.01 3.19
C GLY A 97 3.43 8.24 2.42
N GLU A 98 3.82 7.43 1.43
CA GLU A 98 2.93 6.63 0.58
C GLU A 98 2.79 5.19 1.11
N SER A 99 1.75 4.50 0.63
CA SER A 99 1.52 3.09 0.93
C SER A 99 1.53 2.26 -0.36
N TYR A 100 2.29 1.17 -0.32
CA TYR A 100 2.50 0.25 -1.43
C TYR A 100 2.02 -1.14 -1.03
N GLU A 101 1.03 -1.68 -1.73
CA GLU A 101 0.54 -3.03 -1.49
C GLU A 101 1.58 -4.04 -1.97
N LEU A 102 2.05 -4.92 -1.07
CA LEU A 102 2.95 -6.02 -1.37
C LEU A 102 2.19 -7.16 -2.06
N LEU A 103 2.75 -7.66 -3.15
CA LEU A 103 2.10 -8.64 -4.03
C LEU A 103 2.71 -10.04 -3.96
N ASN A 104 3.95 -10.17 -3.46
CA ASN A 104 4.66 -11.45 -3.40
C ASN A 104 5.56 -11.54 -2.17
N ARG A 105 6.11 -12.75 -1.91
CA ARG A 105 7.04 -13.04 -0.81
C ARG A 105 8.36 -13.61 -1.33
N ASN A 106 8.99 -12.93 -2.27
CA ASN A 106 10.28 -13.34 -2.81
C ASN A 106 11.40 -12.45 -2.24
N PRO A 107 12.39 -13.00 -1.50
CA PRO A 107 13.45 -12.19 -0.88
C PRO A 107 14.40 -11.52 -1.89
N GLN A 108 14.45 -12.03 -3.13
CA GLN A 108 15.27 -11.44 -4.20
C GLN A 108 14.56 -10.29 -4.91
N LEU A 109 13.23 -10.29 -4.91
CA LEU A 109 12.40 -9.31 -5.60
C LEU A 109 11.07 -9.14 -4.90
N PHE A 110 10.86 -8.04 -4.23
CA PHE A 110 9.53 -7.63 -3.76
C PHE A 110 8.81 -6.86 -4.86
N LEU A 111 7.56 -7.22 -5.12
CA LEU A 111 6.67 -6.54 -6.06
C LEU A 111 5.60 -5.77 -5.30
N TYR A 112 5.30 -4.58 -5.78
CA TYR A 112 4.34 -3.69 -5.14
C TYR A 112 3.41 -3.06 -6.16
N ARG A 113 2.21 -2.68 -5.72
CA ARG A 113 1.35 -1.76 -6.45
C ARG A 113 0.93 -0.60 -5.59
N ARG A 114 0.76 0.55 -6.21
CA ARG A 114 0.19 1.75 -5.60
C ARG A 114 -1.03 2.17 -6.39
N LYS A 115 -2.14 2.40 -5.68
CA LYS A 115 -3.35 2.94 -6.30
C LYS A 115 -3.11 4.42 -6.62
N LEU A 116 -3.38 4.80 -7.86
CA LEU A 116 -3.32 6.19 -8.29
C LEU A 116 -4.63 6.92 -7.95
N PRO A 117 -4.59 8.25 -7.76
CA PRO A 117 -5.81 9.04 -7.69
C PRO A 117 -6.65 8.80 -8.96
N VAL A 118 -7.90 8.42 -8.78
CA VAL A 118 -8.80 8.14 -9.90
C VAL A 118 -9.29 9.47 -10.48
N SER A 119 -9.02 9.70 -11.77
CA SER A 119 -9.71 10.71 -12.56
C SER A 119 -10.97 10.08 -13.18
N PRO A 120 -12.05 10.85 -13.43
CA PRO A 120 -13.24 10.34 -14.11
C PRO A 120 -12.98 9.71 -15.48
N LYS A 121 -11.80 9.99 -16.07
CA LYS A 121 -11.36 9.46 -17.37
C LYS A 121 -10.38 8.29 -17.25
N THR A 122 -10.07 7.83 -16.02
CA THR A 122 -9.10 6.76 -15.81
C THR A 122 -9.80 5.40 -15.91
N TYR A 123 -9.34 4.54 -16.80
CA TYR A 123 -9.80 3.16 -16.88
C TYR A 123 -9.33 2.37 -15.65
N PRO A 124 -10.09 1.37 -15.16
CA PRO A 124 -9.74 0.59 -13.97
C PRO A 124 -8.34 -0.01 -14.03
N GLU A 125 -7.88 -0.44 -15.19
CA GLU A 125 -6.55 -1.02 -15.43
C GLU A 125 -5.41 0.00 -15.23
N GLN A 126 -5.68 1.29 -15.47
CA GLN A 126 -4.72 2.38 -15.27
C GLN A 126 -4.72 2.94 -13.84
N SER A 127 -5.52 2.37 -12.95
CA SER A 127 -5.65 2.85 -11.57
C SER A 127 -4.49 2.43 -10.66
N TYR A 128 -3.54 1.66 -11.15
CA TYR A 128 -2.38 1.20 -10.39
C TYR A 128 -1.08 1.53 -11.11
N ARG A 129 -0.05 1.85 -10.30
CA ARG A 129 1.35 1.88 -10.73
C ARG A 129 2.10 0.81 -9.97
N TYR A 130 3.01 0.15 -10.66
CA TYR A 130 3.77 -0.98 -10.11
C TYR A 130 5.20 -0.59 -9.80
N TYR A 131 5.74 -1.20 -8.74
CA TYR A 131 7.07 -0.93 -8.22
C TYR A 131 7.71 -2.26 -7.83
N PHE A 132 9.04 -2.22 -7.64
CA PHE A 132 9.77 -3.33 -7.09
C PHE A 132 10.89 -2.85 -6.17
N SER A 133 11.42 -3.77 -5.35
CA SER A 133 12.69 -3.60 -4.65
C SER A 133 13.45 -4.91 -4.58
N THR A 134 14.79 -4.82 -4.54
CA THR A 134 15.72 -5.94 -4.31
C THR A 134 16.21 -5.97 -2.86
N GLY A 135 15.43 -5.42 -1.93
CA GLY A 135 15.70 -5.26 -0.51
C GLY A 135 14.77 -4.22 0.10
N GLU A 136 15.00 -3.86 1.36
CA GLU A 136 14.05 -3.02 2.11
C GLU A 136 13.98 -1.56 1.63
N ASN A 137 15.05 -1.02 1.06
CA ASN A 137 15.20 0.42 0.89
C ASN A 137 15.24 0.92 -0.55
N ASN A 138 15.27 0.05 -1.54
CA ASN A 138 15.45 0.43 -2.93
C ASN A 138 14.16 0.27 -3.75
N LEU A 139 13.10 0.98 -3.35
CA LEU A 139 11.83 0.97 -4.08
C LEU A 139 11.96 1.77 -5.38
N GLN A 140 11.73 1.11 -6.51
CA GLN A 140 11.82 1.67 -7.87
C GLN A 140 10.54 1.37 -8.65
N GLU A 141 10.23 2.21 -9.65
CA GLU A 141 9.16 1.93 -10.58
C GLU A 141 9.47 0.66 -11.38
N LEU A 142 8.49 -0.22 -11.55
CA LEU A 142 8.62 -1.47 -12.27
C LEU A 142 8.67 -1.19 -13.78
N THR A 143 9.87 -1.15 -14.32
CA THR A 143 10.14 -1.03 -15.75
C THR A 143 11.23 -1.99 -16.15
N THR A 144 11.22 -2.44 -17.40
CA THR A 144 12.29 -3.31 -17.95
C THR A 144 13.67 -2.69 -17.74
N ARG A 145 13.80 -1.36 -17.94
CA ARG A 145 15.05 -0.63 -17.72
C ARG A 145 15.53 -0.79 -16.27
N ASN A 146 14.66 -0.51 -15.29
CA ASN A 146 15.03 -0.53 -13.88
C ASN A 146 15.36 -1.94 -13.40
N ILE A 147 14.65 -2.96 -13.89
CA ILE A 147 14.96 -4.37 -13.61
C ILE A 147 16.35 -4.73 -14.15
N LYS A 148 16.67 -4.39 -15.42
CA LYS A 148 18.00 -4.65 -15.99
C LYS A 148 19.11 -3.99 -15.18
N GLN A 149 18.90 -2.77 -14.69
CA GLN A 149 19.85 -2.06 -13.85
C GLN A 149 20.02 -2.70 -12.47
N ALA A 150 18.91 -3.11 -11.83
CA ALA A 150 18.94 -3.71 -10.50
C ALA A 150 19.63 -5.09 -10.49
N PHE A 151 19.57 -5.81 -11.61
CA PHE A 151 20.14 -7.16 -11.75
C PHE A 151 21.31 -7.21 -12.75
N VAL A 152 22.12 -6.17 -12.82
CA VAL A 152 23.26 -6.04 -13.77
C VAL A 152 24.24 -7.22 -13.71
N ALA A 153 24.35 -7.90 -12.56
CA ALA A 153 25.20 -9.08 -12.38
C ALA A 153 24.68 -10.32 -13.17
N LYS A 154 23.40 -10.36 -13.52
CA LYS A 154 22.77 -11.45 -14.31
C LYS A 154 22.87 -11.11 -15.79
N LYS A 155 23.96 -11.52 -16.43
CA LYS A 155 24.29 -11.16 -17.83
C LYS A 155 23.27 -11.59 -18.87
N ASP A 156 22.58 -12.72 -18.63
CA ASP A 156 21.55 -13.31 -19.50
C ASP A 156 20.16 -12.71 -19.31
N LEU A 157 19.94 -12.02 -18.18
CA LEU A 157 18.64 -11.50 -17.82
C LEU A 157 18.08 -10.47 -18.84
N PRO A 158 18.86 -9.54 -19.40
CA PRO A 158 18.34 -8.59 -20.39
C PRO A 158 17.67 -9.24 -21.59
N GLU A 159 18.31 -10.26 -22.20
CA GLU A 159 17.75 -11.00 -23.33
C GLU A 159 16.51 -11.79 -22.96
N ARG A 160 16.53 -12.45 -21.79
CA ARG A 160 15.39 -13.21 -21.27
C ARG A 160 14.17 -12.31 -20.99
N LEU A 161 14.39 -11.11 -20.46
CA LEU A 161 13.33 -10.12 -20.25
C LEU A 161 12.72 -9.65 -21.56
N ASP A 162 13.55 -9.31 -22.55
CA ASP A 162 13.07 -8.83 -23.86
C ASP A 162 12.33 -9.95 -24.63
N ALA A 163 12.72 -11.21 -24.44
CA ALA A 163 12.01 -12.35 -25.02
C ALA A 163 10.68 -12.68 -24.32
N ALA A 164 10.59 -12.42 -23.00
CA ALA A 164 9.43 -12.80 -22.19
C ALA A 164 8.35 -11.73 -22.11
N PHE A 165 8.71 -10.46 -22.24
CA PHE A 165 7.82 -9.30 -22.05
C PHE A 165 7.92 -8.33 -23.23
N ARG A 166 6.77 -7.92 -23.76
CA ARG A 166 6.68 -6.94 -24.86
C ARG A 166 6.84 -5.51 -24.39
N ASP A 167 6.26 -5.22 -23.22
CA ASP A 167 6.26 -3.89 -22.61
C ASP A 167 6.30 -3.98 -21.07
N ASN A 168 6.22 -2.83 -20.40
CA ASN A 168 6.26 -2.77 -18.96
C ASN A 168 4.99 -3.32 -18.28
N ASP A 169 3.85 -3.29 -18.95
CA ASP A 169 2.58 -3.76 -18.39
C ASP A 169 2.58 -5.30 -18.26
N ASP A 170 3.28 -5.98 -19.18
CA ASP A 170 3.46 -7.43 -19.15
C ASP A 170 4.31 -7.92 -17.95
N LEU A 171 5.15 -7.04 -17.34
CA LEU A 171 6.01 -7.40 -16.20
C LEU A 171 5.22 -7.92 -14.99
N MET A 172 3.93 -7.60 -14.91
CA MET A 172 3.02 -8.07 -13.86
C MET A 172 2.25 -9.35 -14.25
N ALA A 173 2.62 -10.01 -15.37
CA ALA A 173 2.00 -11.25 -15.77
C ALA A 173 2.17 -12.33 -14.69
N TYR A 174 1.05 -12.88 -14.22
CA TYR A 174 1.02 -13.93 -13.21
C TYR A 174 0.92 -15.31 -13.86
N ASP A 175 1.81 -16.21 -13.46
CA ASP A 175 1.78 -17.60 -13.87
C ASP A 175 0.92 -18.41 -12.88
N THR A 176 -0.28 -18.77 -13.30
CA THR A 176 -1.23 -19.51 -12.47
C THR A 176 -0.80 -20.95 -12.20
N PHE A 177 0.04 -21.53 -13.07
CA PHE A 177 0.55 -22.89 -12.89
C PHE A 177 1.63 -22.94 -11.80
N HIS A 178 2.59 -21.99 -11.83
CA HIS A 178 3.66 -21.92 -10.83
C HIS A 178 3.29 -21.07 -9.60
N HIS A 179 2.10 -20.47 -9.58
CA HIS A 179 1.63 -19.59 -8.50
C HIS A 179 2.59 -18.45 -8.16
N MET A 180 3.18 -17.82 -9.19
CA MET A 180 4.12 -16.68 -9.03
C MET A 180 4.04 -15.73 -10.22
N TYR A 181 4.60 -14.54 -10.08
CA TYR A 181 4.78 -13.65 -11.22
C TYR A 181 5.88 -14.19 -12.16
N LYS A 182 5.67 -14.10 -13.48
CA LYS A 182 6.66 -14.56 -14.48
C LYS A 182 8.04 -13.93 -14.26
N LEU A 183 8.07 -12.67 -13.83
CA LEU A 183 9.30 -11.95 -13.50
C LEU A 183 10.10 -12.64 -12.37
N GLU A 184 9.43 -13.18 -11.35
CA GLU A 184 10.10 -13.90 -10.25
C GLU A 184 10.81 -15.17 -10.76
N TRP A 185 10.19 -15.87 -11.71
CA TRP A 185 10.80 -17.04 -12.31
C TRP A 185 12.02 -16.69 -13.18
N LEU A 186 11.98 -15.57 -13.90
CA LEU A 186 13.10 -15.11 -14.72
C LEU A 186 14.30 -14.66 -13.89
N ILE A 187 14.07 -14.19 -12.68
CA ILE A 187 15.13 -13.69 -11.78
C ILE A 187 15.80 -14.82 -10.97
N LYS A 188 15.19 -16.00 -10.88
CA LYS A 188 15.84 -17.16 -10.27
C LYS A 188 17.09 -17.57 -11.04
#